data_920c9eeb932d9db729451c181f61dd32
#
_entry.id   920c9eeb932d9db729451c181f61dd32
#
_cell.length_a   1.000
_cell.length_b   1.000
_cell.length_c   1.000
_cell.angle_alpha   90.00
_cell.angle_beta   90.00
_cell.angle_gamma   90.00
#
_symmetry.space_group_name_H-M   'P 1'
#
loop_
_entity.id
_entity.type
_entity.pdbx_description
1 polymer ?
#
loop_
_entity_poly.entity_id
_entity_poly.type
_entity_poly.pdbx_seq_one_letter_code
_entity_poly.pdbx_strand_id
1 'polypeptide(L)'
;MNELLLDAFRHSAWATKRLIAACESVSAEELVRPALGLGSILATLSHLVVSDARFVATLDGGRAAWLDEAETNDLPELLALAEETGDRWQRFLQQPLDGERLVHLDAGAYETHAGVVVVQALHHVSVHGEQVCACLTALGVAPPDVQPWALADESGRSRWLRPQE
;
A
#
# COMPACT_ATOMS: atom_id res chain seq x y z
N MET A 1 -21.80 -3.14 -5.28
CA MET A 1 -20.65 -2.33 -4.82
C MET A 1 -20.38 -2.69 -3.38
N ASN A 2 -19.15 -3.00 -3.01
CA ASN A 2 -18.78 -3.34 -1.65
C ASN A 2 -18.12 -2.11 -0.99
N GLU A 3 -18.94 -1.26 -0.36
CA GLU A 3 -18.47 0.01 0.24
C GLU A 3 -17.42 -0.20 1.34
N LEU A 4 -17.52 -1.31 2.11
CA LEU A 4 -16.55 -1.62 3.14
C LEU A 4 -15.16 -1.93 2.55
N LEU A 5 -15.09 -2.67 1.45
CA LEU A 5 -13.82 -2.90 0.75
C LEU A 5 -13.29 -1.61 0.13
N LEU A 6 -14.15 -0.77 -0.45
CA LEU A 6 -13.73 0.53 -0.96
C LEU A 6 -13.11 1.40 0.14
N ASP A 7 -13.71 1.45 1.32
CA ASP A 7 -13.15 2.18 2.45
C ASP A 7 -11.80 1.60 2.92
N ALA A 8 -11.67 0.27 2.97
CA ALA A 8 -10.42 -0.37 3.34
C ALA A 8 -9.29 -0.04 2.34
N PHE A 9 -9.57 -0.06 1.03
CA PHE A 9 -8.56 0.28 0.02
C PHE A 9 -8.30 1.78 -0.11
N ARG A 10 -9.25 2.66 0.19
CA ARG A 10 -9.01 4.10 0.35
C ARG A 10 -8.04 4.37 1.50
N HIS A 11 -8.25 3.69 2.64
CA HIS A 11 -7.32 3.77 3.75
C HIS A 11 -5.93 3.24 3.38
N SER A 12 -5.84 2.08 2.72
CA SER A 12 -4.58 1.49 2.27
C SER A 12 -3.78 2.46 1.39
N ALA A 13 -4.41 3.05 0.37
CA ALA A 13 -3.78 4.02 -0.52
C ALA A 13 -3.36 5.31 0.21
N TRP A 14 -4.19 5.81 1.12
CA TRP A 14 -3.87 6.98 1.94
C TRP A 14 -2.67 6.70 2.87
N ALA A 15 -2.65 5.56 3.54
CA ALA A 15 -1.57 5.16 4.44
C ALA A 15 -0.23 5.03 3.69
N THR A 16 -0.24 4.37 2.52
CA THR A 16 0.96 4.22 1.67
C THR A 16 1.54 5.59 1.28
N LYS A 17 0.70 6.53 0.85
CA LYS A 17 1.15 7.88 0.48
C LYS A 17 1.75 8.64 1.69
N ARG A 18 1.16 8.51 2.86
CA ARG A 18 1.70 9.12 4.09
C ARG A 18 3.06 8.54 4.48
N LEU A 19 3.25 7.23 4.32
CA LEU A 19 4.54 6.59 4.56
C LEU A 19 5.62 7.12 3.61
N ILE A 20 5.30 7.23 2.32
CA ILE A 20 6.23 7.78 1.31
C ILE A 20 6.59 9.23 1.66
N ALA A 21 5.60 10.07 1.96
CA ALA A 21 5.82 11.46 2.34
C ALA A 21 6.67 11.61 3.61
N ALA A 22 6.47 10.76 4.62
CA ALA A 22 7.29 10.78 5.82
C ALA A 22 8.77 10.47 5.53
N CYS A 23 9.03 9.65 4.52
CA CYS A 23 10.39 9.30 4.10
C CYS A 23 11.12 10.43 3.35
N GLU A 24 10.44 11.49 2.89
CA GLU A 24 11.08 12.65 2.25
C GLU A 24 12.02 13.41 3.20
N SER A 25 11.81 13.28 4.52
CA SER A 25 12.69 13.87 5.54
C SER A 25 13.94 13.04 5.83
N VAL A 26 14.05 11.82 5.30
CA VAL A 26 15.16 10.89 5.51
C VAL A 26 16.23 11.12 4.44
N SER A 27 17.51 11.10 4.82
CA SER A 27 18.59 11.27 3.84
C SER A 27 18.64 10.10 2.85
N ALA A 28 19.09 10.37 1.63
CA ALA A 28 19.22 9.33 0.59
C ALA A 28 20.11 8.15 1.06
N GLU A 29 21.15 8.43 1.88
CA GLU A 29 22.01 7.40 2.44
C GLU A 29 21.26 6.50 3.43
N GLU A 30 20.42 7.07 4.28
CA GLU A 30 19.63 6.31 5.26
C GLU A 30 18.49 5.54 4.62
N LEU A 31 17.87 6.08 3.55
CA LEU A 31 16.83 5.39 2.81
C LEU A 31 17.30 4.05 2.21
N VAL A 32 18.57 3.97 1.80
CA VAL A 32 19.16 2.76 1.18
C VAL A 32 19.96 1.92 2.17
N ARG A 33 20.14 2.38 3.40
CA ARG A 33 20.88 1.63 4.43
C ARG A 33 20.13 0.35 4.81
N PRO A 34 20.80 -0.81 4.87
CA PRO A 34 20.18 -2.05 5.34
C PRO A 34 19.54 -1.88 6.72
N ALA A 35 18.29 -2.26 6.84
CA ALA A 35 17.49 -2.16 8.06
C ALA A 35 16.61 -3.41 8.23
N LEU A 36 15.73 -3.40 9.21
CA LEU A 36 14.73 -4.46 9.39
C LEU A 36 13.79 -4.53 8.20
N GLY A 37 13.38 -5.73 7.80
CA GLY A 37 12.43 -5.98 6.72
C GLY A 37 13.10 -6.46 5.44
N LEU A 38 12.83 -5.82 4.31
CA LEU A 38 13.28 -6.21 2.97
C LEU A 38 14.59 -5.52 2.53
N GLY A 39 15.47 -5.24 3.47
CA GLY A 39 16.80 -4.70 3.22
C GLY A 39 16.95 -3.23 3.60
N SER A 40 16.12 -2.30 3.08
CA SER A 40 16.16 -0.88 3.43
C SER A 40 14.75 -0.27 3.41
N ILE A 41 14.61 0.96 3.89
CA ILE A 41 13.32 1.69 3.83
C ILE A 41 12.85 1.77 2.38
N LEU A 42 13.71 2.20 1.47
CA LEU A 42 13.37 2.37 0.07
C LEU A 42 13.01 1.04 -0.60
N ALA A 43 13.76 -0.04 -0.32
CA ALA A 43 13.45 -1.38 -0.82
C ALA A 43 12.10 -1.90 -0.28
N THR A 44 11.79 -1.63 0.99
CA THR A 44 10.51 -2.02 1.59
C THR A 44 9.34 -1.26 0.98
N LEU A 45 9.48 0.07 0.77
CA LEU A 45 8.47 0.88 0.09
C LEU A 45 8.27 0.45 -1.36
N SER A 46 9.36 0.22 -2.10
CA SER A 46 9.30 -0.27 -3.48
C SER A 46 8.56 -1.61 -3.56
N HIS A 47 8.92 -2.56 -2.70
CA HIS A 47 8.24 -3.85 -2.61
C HIS A 47 6.75 -3.70 -2.28
N LEU A 48 6.40 -2.85 -1.32
CA LEU A 48 5.02 -2.59 -0.93
C LEU A 48 4.20 -2.07 -2.13
N VAL A 49 4.66 -1.01 -2.77
CA VAL A 49 3.93 -0.32 -3.84
C VAL A 49 3.84 -1.18 -5.11
N VAL A 50 4.95 -1.80 -5.52
CA VAL A 50 4.99 -2.65 -6.72
C VAL A 50 4.14 -3.91 -6.54
N SER A 51 4.18 -4.52 -5.35
CA SER A 51 3.35 -5.71 -5.11
C SER A 51 1.86 -5.36 -5.09
N ASP A 52 1.46 -4.24 -4.50
CA ASP A 52 0.06 -3.80 -4.51
C ASP A 52 -0.44 -3.53 -5.94
N ALA A 53 0.38 -2.88 -6.78
CA ALA A 53 0.08 -2.68 -8.18
C ALA A 53 -0.05 -4.01 -8.96
N ARG A 54 0.79 -5.01 -8.65
CA ARG A 54 0.70 -6.35 -9.25
C ARG A 54 -0.57 -7.08 -8.83
N PHE A 55 -0.99 -6.96 -7.57
CA PHE A 55 -2.23 -7.58 -7.09
C PHE A 55 -3.46 -7.06 -7.85
N VAL A 56 -3.63 -5.75 -7.97
CA VAL A 56 -4.76 -5.21 -8.73
C VAL A 56 -4.67 -5.54 -10.21
N ALA A 57 -3.46 -5.55 -10.81
CA ALA A 57 -3.25 -5.95 -12.20
C ALA A 57 -3.66 -7.40 -12.48
N THR A 58 -3.37 -8.31 -11.56
CA THR A 58 -3.81 -9.70 -11.64
C THR A 58 -5.33 -9.83 -11.59
N LEU A 59 -5.99 -9.01 -10.77
CA LEU A 59 -7.42 -9.08 -10.58
C LEU A 59 -8.23 -8.46 -11.73
N ASP A 60 -7.80 -7.35 -12.30
CA ASP A 60 -8.52 -6.65 -13.36
C ASP A 60 -8.16 -7.13 -14.78
N GLY A 61 -7.27 -8.13 -14.88
CA GLY A 61 -6.81 -8.67 -16.16
C GLY A 61 -5.86 -7.74 -16.92
N GLY A 62 -5.41 -6.68 -16.26
CA GLY A 62 -4.42 -5.75 -16.80
C GLY A 62 -3.04 -6.40 -16.85
N ARG A 63 -2.26 -6.03 -17.86
CA ARG A 63 -0.89 -6.48 -17.98
C ARG A 63 0.01 -5.63 -17.08
N ALA A 64 0.67 -6.27 -16.12
CA ALA A 64 1.70 -5.63 -15.31
C ALA A 64 3.05 -5.49 -16.07
N ALA A 65 3.02 -5.44 -17.39
CA ALA A 65 4.24 -5.43 -18.21
C ALA A 65 5.17 -4.24 -17.88
N TRP A 66 4.61 -3.13 -17.42
CA TRP A 66 5.38 -1.97 -16.98
C TRP A 66 5.95 -2.15 -15.55
N LEU A 67 5.47 -3.14 -14.78
CA LEU A 67 5.97 -3.47 -13.44
C LEU A 67 7.17 -4.43 -13.48
N ASP A 68 7.41 -5.12 -14.60
CA ASP A 68 8.53 -6.06 -14.74
C ASP A 68 9.87 -5.31 -14.89
N GLU A 69 9.85 -4.02 -15.25
CA GLU A 69 11.04 -3.18 -15.45
C GLU A 69 11.28 -2.19 -14.29
N ALA A 70 10.34 -2.04 -13.38
CA ALA A 70 10.39 -1.03 -12.34
C ALA A 70 10.96 -1.59 -11.02
N GLU A 71 12.28 -1.67 -10.91
CA GLU A 71 12.92 -1.39 -9.62
C GLU A 71 12.85 0.13 -9.41
N THR A 72 11.67 0.62 -9.01
CA THR A 72 11.46 2.04 -8.71
C THR A 72 12.20 2.37 -7.42
N ASN A 73 13.31 3.05 -7.54
CA ASN A 73 14.20 3.41 -6.44
C ASN A 73 14.14 4.91 -6.09
N ASP A 74 13.00 5.57 -6.40
CA ASP A 74 12.82 6.99 -6.16
C ASP A 74 11.44 7.25 -5.52
N LEU A 75 11.40 8.05 -4.43
CA LEU A 75 10.18 8.35 -3.71
C LEU A 75 9.10 9.02 -4.59
N PRO A 76 9.39 10.01 -5.44
CA PRO A 76 8.41 10.59 -6.37
C PRO A 76 7.78 9.58 -7.33
N GLU A 77 8.56 8.66 -7.87
CA GLU A 77 8.05 7.60 -8.74
C GLU A 77 7.17 6.61 -7.96
N LEU A 78 7.59 6.23 -6.75
CA LEU A 78 6.77 5.40 -5.86
C LEU A 78 5.45 6.07 -5.49
N LEU A 79 5.46 7.38 -5.24
CA LEU A 79 4.25 8.14 -4.96
C LEU A 79 3.29 8.11 -6.16
N ALA A 80 3.79 8.39 -7.35
CA ALA A 80 2.98 8.36 -8.58
C ALA A 80 2.38 6.96 -8.82
N LEU A 81 3.17 5.91 -8.63
CA LEU A 81 2.69 4.52 -8.76
C LEU A 81 1.65 4.17 -7.69
N ALA A 82 1.83 4.62 -6.45
CA ALA A 82 0.86 4.41 -5.37
C ALA A 82 -0.48 5.12 -5.65
N GLU A 83 -0.44 6.32 -6.23
CA GLU A 83 -1.65 7.05 -6.63
C GLU A 83 -2.40 6.33 -7.74
N GLU A 84 -1.71 5.94 -8.81
CA GLU A 84 -2.29 5.18 -9.91
C GLU A 84 -2.89 3.85 -9.43
N THR A 85 -2.17 3.14 -8.55
CA THR A 85 -2.60 1.87 -7.97
C THR A 85 -3.86 2.06 -7.11
N GLY A 86 -3.91 3.09 -6.28
CA GLY A 86 -5.08 3.42 -5.48
C GLY A 86 -6.31 3.71 -6.33
N ASP A 87 -6.17 4.48 -7.40
CA ASP A 87 -7.25 4.77 -8.36
C ASP A 87 -7.70 3.49 -9.09
N ARG A 88 -6.77 2.60 -9.40
CA ARG A 88 -7.06 1.33 -10.07
C ARG A 88 -7.85 0.39 -9.15
N TRP A 89 -7.47 0.27 -7.88
CA TRP A 89 -8.24 -0.44 -6.87
C TRP A 89 -9.66 0.10 -6.74
N GLN A 90 -9.83 1.42 -6.68
CA GLN A 90 -11.16 2.02 -6.59
C GLN A 90 -12.03 1.69 -7.80
N ARG A 91 -11.48 1.78 -9.02
CA ARG A 91 -12.21 1.40 -10.24
C ARG A 91 -12.57 -0.09 -10.26
N PHE A 92 -11.64 -0.96 -9.88
CA PHE A 92 -11.87 -2.40 -9.83
C PHE A 92 -12.98 -2.76 -8.83
N LEU A 93 -12.95 -2.21 -7.62
CA LEU A 93 -13.90 -2.52 -6.56
C LEU A 93 -15.30 -1.90 -6.74
N GLN A 94 -15.46 -0.97 -7.67
CA GLN A 94 -16.77 -0.48 -8.09
C GLN A 94 -17.56 -1.52 -8.92
N GLN A 95 -16.87 -2.48 -9.50
CA GLN A 95 -17.48 -3.58 -10.23
C GLN A 95 -17.88 -4.72 -9.27
N PRO A 96 -18.82 -5.59 -9.68
CA PRO A 96 -19.10 -6.82 -8.94
C PRO A 96 -17.82 -7.68 -8.86
N LEU A 97 -17.44 -8.07 -7.64
CA LEU A 97 -16.30 -8.94 -7.40
C LEU A 97 -16.78 -10.38 -7.18
N ASP A 98 -16.35 -11.28 -8.06
CA ASP A 98 -16.43 -12.73 -7.83
C ASP A 98 -15.16 -13.17 -7.10
N GLY A 99 -15.26 -13.34 -5.78
CA GLY A 99 -14.15 -13.75 -4.92
C GLY A 99 -13.70 -15.19 -5.16
N GLU A 100 -14.55 -16.04 -5.74
CA GLU A 100 -14.23 -17.43 -6.05
C GLU A 100 -13.60 -17.62 -7.42
N ARG A 101 -13.52 -16.57 -8.23
CA ARG A 101 -12.84 -16.62 -9.53
C ARG A 101 -11.36 -16.98 -9.35
N LEU A 102 -10.90 -17.99 -10.10
CA LEU A 102 -9.49 -18.38 -10.12
C LEU A 102 -8.65 -17.31 -10.84
N VAL A 103 -7.50 -17.02 -10.28
CA VAL A 103 -6.48 -16.11 -10.82
C VAL A 103 -5.11 -16.75 -10.73
N HIS A 104 -4.20 -16.33 -11.60
CA HIS A 104 -2.84 -16.84 -11.66
C HIS A 104 -1.84 -15.75 -11.31
N LEU A 105 -0.88 -16.09 -10.48
CA LEU A 105 0.26 -15.28 -10.06
C LEU A 105 1.56 -15.91 -10.56
N ASP A 106 2.67 -15.19 -10.43
CA ASP A 106 4.03 -15.68 -10.73
C ASP A 106 4.14 -16.30 -12.14
N ALA A 107 3.71 -15.55 -13.14
CA ALA A 107 3.69 -15.99 -14.54
C ALA A 107 2.91 -17.30 -14.77
N GLY A 108 1.90 -17.56 -13.94
CA GLY A 108 1.05 -18.75 -14.03
C GLY A 108 1.53 -19.92 -13.17
N ALA A 109 2.60 -19.75 -12.39
CA ALA A 109 3.12 -20.82 -11.53
C ALA A 109 2.28 -21.05 -10.26
N TYR A 110 1.46 -20.07 -9.87
CA TYR A 110 0.62 -20.15 -8.69
C TYR A 110 -0.83 -19.77 -9.02
N GLU A 111 -1.78 -20.62 -8.63
CA GLU A 111 -3.22 -20.41 -8.81
C GLU A 111 -3.88 -20.21 -7.45
N THR A 112 -4.77 -19.22 -7.36
CA THR A 112 -5.55 -18.95 -6.14
C THR A 112 -6.88 -18.29 -6.49
N HIS A 113 -7.72 -18.02 -5.48
CA HIS A 113 -8.97 -17.30 -5.64
C HIS A 113 -8.77 -15.79 -5.56
N ALA A 114 -9.53 -15.03 -6.34
CA ALA A 114 -9.47 -13.55 -6.35
C ALA A 114 -9.67 -12.93 -4.96
N GLY A 115 -10.55 -13.49 -4.15
CA GLY A 115 -10.78 -13.05 -2.77
C GLY A 115 -9.51 -13.15 -1.91
N VAL A 116 -8.68 -14.18 -2.11
CA VAL A 116 -7.40 -14.33 -1.39
C VAL A 116 -6.44 -13.21 -1.76
N VAL A 117 -6.37 -12.83 -3.05
CA VAL A 117 -5.50 -11.73 -3.51
C VAL A 117 -5.94 -10.40 -2.91
N VAL A 118 -7.25 -10.14 -2.81
CA VAL A 118 -7.79 -8.93 -2.16
C VAL A 118 -7.37 -8.85 -0.68
N VAL A 119 -7.51 -9.95 0.06
CA VAL A 119 -7.10 -10.01 1.48
C VAL A 119 -5.58 -9.89 1.61
N GLN A 120 -4.83 -10.54 0.73
CA GLN A 120 -3.36 -10.45 0.70
C GLN A 120 -2.89 -9.02 0.47
N ALA A 121 -3.51 -8.26 -0.43
CA ALA A 121 -3.15 -6.88 -0.69
C ALA A 121 -3.27 -6.00 0.58
N LEU A 122 -4.38 -6.09 1.30
CA LEU A 122 -4.58 -5.34 2.55
C LEU A 122 -3.59 -5.76 3.65
N HIS A 123 -3.36 -7.06 3.81
CA HIS A 123 -2.40 -7.59 4.78
C HIS A 123 -0.97 -7.12 4.45
N HIS A 124 -0.59 -7.17 3.19
CA HIS A 124 0.73 -6.81 2.70
C HIS A 124 1.07 -5.33 3.00
N VAL A 125 0.15 -4.41 2.67
CA VAL A 125 0.34 -2.98 2.95
C VAL A 125 0.48 -2.74 4.45
N SER A 126 -0.32 -3.41 5.28
CA SER A 126 -0.25 -3.25 6.74
C SER A 126 1.10 -3.72 7.30
N VAL A 127 1.56 -4.91 6.91
CA VAL A 127 2.83 -5.48 7.41
C VAL A 127 4.03 -4.65 7.00
N HIS A 128 4.13 -4.30 5.72
CA HIS A 128 5.28 -3.52 5.24
C HIS A 128 5.22 -2.07 5.66
N GLY A 129 4.03 -1.50 5.83
CA GLY A 129 3.85 -0.19 6.42
C GLY A 129 4.40 -0.09 7.85
N GLU A 130 4.11 -1.09 8.70
CA GLU A 130 4.67 -1.17 10.05
C GLU A 130 6.19 -1.35 10.05
N GLN A 131 6.76 -2.09 9.09
CA GLN A 131 8.21 -2.20 8.94
C GLN A 131 8.86 -0.84 8.63
N VAL A 132 8.26 -0.05 7.74
CA VAL A 132 8.74 1.31 7.44
C VAL A 132 8.63 2.19 8.69
N CYS A 133 7.51 2.17 9.41
CA CYS A 133 7.35 2.91 10.67
C CYS A 133 8.41 2.54 11.71
N ALA A 134 8.72 1.25 11.85
CA ALA A 134 9.77 0.78 12.76
C ALA A 134 11.16 1.30 12.36
N CYS A 135 11.47 1.32 11.06
CA CYS A 135 12.73 1.87 10.55
C CYS A 135 12.83 3.39 10.81
N LEU A 136 11.75 4.16 10.53
CA LEU A 136 11.70 5.60 10.83
C LEU A 136 11.94 5.86 12.32
N THR A 137 11.27 5.10 13.19
CA THR A 137 11.47 5.19 14.65
C THR A 137 12.92 4.93 15.04
N ALA A 138 13.57 3.92 14.45
CA ALA A 138 14.96 3.58 14.72
C ALA A 138 15.93 4.70 14.29
N LEU A 139 15.57 5.49 13.29
CA LEU A 139 16.29 6.68 12.84
C LEU A 139 15.97 7.94 13.66
N GLY A 140 15.09 7.86 14.67
CA GLY A 140 14.63 9.03 15.44
C GLY A 140 13.65 9.92 14.68
N VAL A 141 13.11 9.46 13.56
CA VAL A 141 12.05 10.12 12.81
C VAL A 141 10.70 9.63 13.32
N ALA A 142 9.82 10.56 13.71
CA ALA A 142 8.47 10.20 14.14
C ALA A 142 7.69 9.58 12.97
N PRO A 143 7.24 8.32 13.09
CA PRO A 143 6.44 7.72 12.03
C PRO A 143 5.08 8.43 11.92
N PRO A 144 4.47 8.47 10.72
CA PRO A 144 3.14 9.03 10.56
C PRO A 144 2.09 8.15 11.25
N ASP A 145 1.02 8.76 11.74
CA ASP A 145 -0.16 7.99 12.12
C ASP A 145 -0.88 7.52 10.85
N VAL A 146 -0.85 6.22 10.61
CA VAL A 146 -1.47 5.56 9.44
C VAL A 146 -2.68 4.72 9.83
N GLN A 147 -3.21 4.89 11.04
CA GLN A 147 -4.39 4.17 11.49
C GLN A 147 -5.67 4.63 10.77
N PRO A 148 -6.66 3.74 10.61
CA PRO A 148 -7.95 4.12 10.01
C PRO A 148 -8.66 5.28 10.73
N TRP A 149 -8.42 5.43 12.03
CA TRP A 149 -8.96 6.53 12.84
C TRP A 149 -8.42 7.89 12.38
N ALA A 150 -7.13 7.98 12.05
CA ALA A 150 -6.52 9.21 11.56
C ALA A 150 -7.14 9.66 10.22
N LEU A 151 -7.35 8.74 9.30
CA LEU A 151 -8.08 9.03 8.05
C LEU A 151 -9.53 9.46 8.33
N ALA A 152 -10.21 8.81 9.27
CA ALA A 152 -11.58 9.15 9.62
C ALA A 152 -11.67 10.58 10.21
N ASP A 153 -10.73 10.98 11.06
CA ASP A 153 -10.64 12.32 11.62
C ASP A 153 -10.35 13.38 10.54
N GLU A 154 -9.36 13.14 9.67
CA GLU A 154 -9.00 14.04 8.56
C GLU A 154 -10.15 14.23 7.55
N SER A 155 -10.92 13.17 7.30
CA SER A 155 -12.04 13.19 6.36
C SER A 155 -13.37 13.65 6.99
N GLY A 156 -13.38 13.98 8.28
CA GLY A 156 -14.59 14.38 9.01
C GLY A 156 -15.60 13.24 9.23
N ARG A 157 -15.18 11.98 9.09
CA ARG A 157 -16.02 10.79 9.31
C ARG A 157 -16.07 10.35 10.78
N SER A 158 -15.25 10.95 11.64
CA SER A 158 -15.29 10.78 13.09
C SER A 158 -15.29 12.12 13.81
N ARG A 159 -15.72 12.12 15.07
CA ARG A 159 -15.66 13.28 15.94
C ARG A 159 -15.62 12.86 17.39
N TRP A 160 -14.89 13.60 18.18
CA TRP A 160 -14.95 13.49 19.63
C TRP A 160 -16.26 14.06 20.17
N LEU A 161 -16.95 13.29 21.01
CA LEU A 161 -18.19 13.73 21.68
C LEU A 161 -17.94 14.44 22.99
N ARG A 162 -16.70 14.37 23.51
CA ARG A 162 -16.25 15.07 24.72
C ARG A 162 -14.91 15.73 24.41
N PRO A 163 -14.58 16.89 25.05
CA PRO A 163 -13.25 17.49 24.97
C PRO A 163 -12.20 16.46 25.39
N GLN A 164 -11.07 16.44 24.70
CA GLN A 164 -9.88 15.72 25.18
C GLN A 164 -9.24 16.57 26.29
N GLU A 165 -8.97 15.97 27.43
CA GLU A 165 -8.25 16.61 28.54
C GLU A 165 -6.77 16.76 28.23
#